data_4303b45f8f815267915daecfcfedbe26
#
_entry.id   4303b45f8f815267915daecfcfedbe26
#
_cell.length_a   1.000
_cell.length_b   1.000
_cell.length_c   1.000
_cell.angle_alpha   90.00
_cell.angle_beta   90.00
_cell.angle_gamma   90.00
#
_symmetry.space_group_name_H-M   'P 1'
#
loop_
_entity.id
_entity.type
_entity.pdbx_description
1 polymer ?
#
loop_
_entity_poly.entity_id
_entity_poly.type
_entity_poly.pdbx_seq_one_letter_code
_entity_poly.pdbx_strand_id
1 'polypeptide(L)'
;KAVGEIPIQSRIENGSLTYSVPIEIYGGKNGHQPALALSYNSLMGNSIAGYGWCIGGLSYISICNSNYYYDGSNAKPASLDKNSAYSLDGSRLIKISETSSQIDYQTEHGNVKVTFYAPSGKYYFDVWYPDGKKVTLGYSTNTSAQITYPITKSVDAFGDYIDFTYLLDNNVYYVTEIKYGSNSTQYGAVKFTYQTRSDVQSSYIAGRLMKDSKLLSKIDTYYQSSMLLSTYTLSY
;
A
#
# COMPACT_ATOMS: atom_id res chain seq x y z
N LYS A 1 -7.76 -25.92 -27.45
CA LYS A 1 -6.82 -25.00 -26.80
C LYS A 1 -7.13 -25.04 -25.32
N ALA A 2 -6.24 -25.58 -24.50
CA ALA A 2 -6.44 -25.58 -23.07
C ALA A 2 -6.45 -24.12 -22.59
N VAL A 3 -7.52 -23.70 -21.97
CA VAL A 3 -7.59 -22.44 -21.25
C VAL A 3 -6.84 -22.66 -19.95
N GLY A 4 -5.82 -21.85 -19.66
CA GLY A 4 -5.09 -21.94 -18.41
C GLY A 4 -6.03 -21.76 -17.23
N GLU A 5 -5.94 -22.65 -16.26
CA GLU A 5 -6.68 -22.53 -15.01
C GLU A 5 -6.03 -21.45 -14.15
N ILE A 6 -6.81 -20.51 -13.66
CA ILE A 6 -6.33 -19.56 -12.67
C ILE A 6 -6.21 -20.33 -11.35
N PRO A 7 -5.02 -20.41 -10.73
CA PRO A 7 -4.87 -21.11 -9.46
C PRO A 7 -5.70 -20.41 -8.38
N ILE A 8 -6.74 -21.07 -7.94
CA ILE A 8 -7.67 -20.57 -6.94
C ILE A 8 -7.22 -21.07 -5.56
N GLN A 9 -6.97 -20.14 -4.63
CA GLN A 9 -6.76 -20.46 -3.23
C GLN A 9 -7.92 -19.90 -2.41
N SER A 10 -8.84 -20.76 -2.01
CA SER A 10 -9.90 -20.41 -1.07
C SER A 10 -9.60 -21.01 0.30
N ARG A 11 -9.83 -20.24 1.36
CA ARG A 11 -9.66 -20.68 2.77
C ARG A 11 -10.78 -20.11 3.63
N ILE A 12 -11.07 -20.79 4.72
CA ILE A 12 -11.88 -20.26 5.81
C ILE A 12 -10.93 -19.94 6.96
N GLU A 13 -10.80 -18.67 7.29
CA GLU A 13 -9.95 -18.18 8.37
C GLU A 13 -10.77 -17.32 9.32
N ASN A 14 -10.79 -17.70 10.61
CA ASN A 14 -11.53 -16.97 11.65
C ASN A 14 -13.00 -16.67 11.29
N GLY A 15 -13.69 -17.60 10.63
CA GLY A 15 -15.07 -17.42 10.17
C GLY A 15 -15.24 -16.57 8.92
N SER A 16 -14.15 -16.15 8.29
CA SER A 16 -14.14 -15.43 7.02
C SER A 16 -13.79 -16.36 5.87
N LEU A 17 -14.55 -16.30 4.79
CA LEU A 17 -14.15 -16.88 3.51
C LEU A 17 -13.13 -15.92 2.85
N THR A 18 -11.94 -16.44 2.59
CA THR A 18 -10.90 -15.72 1.86
C THR A 18 -10.63 -16.37 0.52
N TYR A 19 -10.30 -15.56 -0.47
CA TYR A 19 -10.00 -16.00 -1.83
C TYR A 19 -8.92 -15.11 -2.42
N SER A 20 -7.99 -15.68 -3.18
CA SER A 20 -6.91 -14.91 -3.79
C SER A 20 -6.68 -15.34 -5.24
N VAL A 21 -6.61 -14.34 -6.12
CA VAL A 21 -6.25 -14.48 -7.53
C VAL A 21 -4.92 -13.78 -7.72
N PRO A 22 -3.80 -14.51 -7.84
CA PRO A 22 -2.50 -13.89 -8.09
C PRO A 22 -2.49 -13.19 -9.46
N ILE A 23 -1.84 -12.04 -9.52
CA ILE A 23 -1.61 -11.32 -10.78
C ILE A 23 -0.27 -11.80 -11.35
N GLU A 24 -0.33 -12.49 -12.49
CA GLU A 24 0.87 -12.96 -13.16
C GLU A 24 1.62 -11.80 -13.80
N ILE A 25 2.90 -11.69 -13.48
CA ILE A 25 3.81 -10.66 -13.99
C ILE A 25 5.08 -11.29 -14.54
N TYR A 26 5.81 -10.55 -15.35
CA TYR A 26 7.15 -10.96 -15.76
C TYR A 26 8.10 -10.98 -14.56
N GLY A 27 8.96 -11.98 -14.46
CA GLY A 27 9.87 -12.14 -13.32
C GLY A 27 10.88 -11.00 -13.19
N GLY A 28 11.05 -10.49 -11.96
CA GLY A 28 12.11 -9.55 -11.61
C GLY A 28 13.44 -10.25 -11.38
N LYS A 29 14.51 -9.48 -11.31
CA LYS A 29 15.84 -10.00 -10.96
C LYS A 29 15.90 -10.34 -9.48
N ASN A 30 16.56 -11.42 -9.13
CA ASN A 30 16.72 -11.90 -7.74
C ASN A 30 15.39 -12.05 -6.98
N GLY A 31 14.26 -12.18 -7.68
CA GLY A 31 12.95 -12.25 -7.05
C GLY A 31 12.40 -10.90 -6.54
N HIS A 32 13.11 -9.78 -6.78
CA HIS A 32 12.62 -8.46 -6.42
C HIS A 32 11.61 -7.96 -7.46
N GLN A 33 10.35 -8.28 -7.20
CA GLN A 33 9.20 -7.97 -8.05
C GLN A 33 7.96 -7.73 -7.20
N PRO A 34 6.93 -7.02 -7.69
CA PRO A 34 5.70 -6.84 -6.95
C PRO A 34 4.96 -8.18 -6.80
N ALA A 35 4.51 -8.51 -5.59
CA ALA A 35 3.67 -9.67 -5.30
C ALA A 35 2.21 -9.21 -5.20
N LEU A 36 1.50 -9.21 -6.33
CA LEU A 36 0.15 -8.66 -6.43
C LEU A 36 -0.91 -9.76 -6.52
N ALA A 37 -2.04 -9.53 -5.89
CA ALA A 37 -3.21 -10.38 -6.01
C ALA A 37 -4.52 -9.56 -5.92
N LEU A 38 -5.58 -10.04 -6.55
CA LEU A 38 -6.93 -9.66 -6.19
C LEU A 38 -7.36 -10.55 -5.03
N SER A 39 -7.55 -9.96 -3.86
CA SER A 39 -7.87 -10.68 -2.62
C SER A 39 -9.29 -10.38 -2.19
N TYR A 40 -10.03 -11.44 -1.87
CA TYR A 40 -11.38 -11.38 -1.33
C TYR A 40 -11.40 -11.78 0.14
N ASN A 41 -12.18 -11.07 0.92
CA ASN A 41 -12.50 -11.44 2.29
C ASN A 41 -13.98 -11.12 2.54
N SER A 42 -14.76 -12.14 2.93
CA SER A 42 -16.22 -12.00 3.12
C SER A 42 -16.63 -11.03 4.24
N LEU A 43 -15.72 -10.70 5.15
CA LEU A 43 -15.94 -9.72 6.22
C LEU A 43 -15.44 -8.32 5.87
N MET A 44 -14.77 -8.14 4.74
CA MET A 44 -14.32 -6.84 4.28
C MET A 44 -15.48 -6.11 3.59
N GLY A 45 -15.62 -4.82 3.92
CA GLY A 45 -16.60 -3.97 3.26
C GLY A 45 -16.23 -3.61 1.83
N ASN A 46 -16.78 -2.51 1.35
CA ASN A 46 -16.53 -2.01 0.02
C ASN A 46 -15.11 -1.42 -0.10
N SER A 47 -14.46 -1.65 -1.24
CA SER A 47 -13.09 -1.22 -1.51
C SER A 47 -12.94 -0.83 -2.97
N ILE A 48 -11.75 -0.39 -3.37
CA ILE A 48 -11.42 0.01 -4.76
C ILE A 48 -11.59 -1.10 -5.80
N ALA A 49 -11.64 -2.35 -5.37
CA ALA A 49 -11.87 -3.52 -6.23
C ALA A 49 -13.29 -4.14 -6.03
N GLY A 50 -14.21 -3.41 -5.37
CA GLY A 50 -15.58 -3.85 -5.10
C GLY A 50 -15.78 -4.39 -3.69
N TYR A 51 -17.01 -4.88 -3.41
CA TYR A 51 -17.37 -5.36 -2.09
C TYR A 51 -16.64 -6.66 -1.75
N GLY A 52 -15.89 -6.62 -0.63
CA GLY A 52 -15.07 -7.74 -0.19
C GLY A 52 -13.74 -7.90 -0.94
N TRP A 53 -13.49 -7.19 -2.04
CA TRP A 53 -12.30 -7.31 -2.86
C TRP A 53 -11.31 -6.16 -2.68
N CYS A 54 -10.02 -6.46 -2.62
CA CYS A 54 -8.95 -5.47 -2.61
C CYS A 54 -7.76 -5.91 -3.50
N ILE A 55 -6.86 -4.97 -3.77
CA ILE A 55 -5.56 -5.26 -4.36
C ILE A 55 -4.61 -5.62 -3.21
N GLY A 56 -4.23 -6.88 -3.12
CA GLY A 56 -3.21 -7.36 -2.18
C GLY A 56 -1.79 -7.06 -2.65
N GLY A 57 -0.84 -7.02 -1.72
CA GLY A 57 0.57 -6.76 -2.01
C GLY A 57 0.98 -5.29 -2.00
N LEU A 58 0.08 -4.39 -1.63
CA LEU A 58 0.37 -2.97 -1.40
C LEU A 58 0.52 -2.71 0.10
N SER A 59 1.60 -2.04 0.47
CA SER A 59 1.88 -1.64 1.85
C SER A 59 1.55 -0.16 2.06
N TYR A 60 1.15 0.19 3.28
CA TYR A 60 0.85 1.57 3.63
C TYR A 60 1.06 1.84 5.11
N ILE A 61 1.43 3.09 5.42
CA ILE A 61 1.33 3.63 6.78
C ILE A 61 0.09 4.51 6.85
N SER A 62 -0.71 4.34 7.90
CA SER A 62 -1.87 5.19 8.16
C SER A 62 -1.83 5.77 9.57
N ILE A 63 -2.48 6.93 9.74
CA ILE A 63 -2.77 7.44 11.08
C ILE A 63 -3.75 6.50 11.77
N CYS A 64 -3.61 6.33 13.06
CA CYS A 64 -4.52 5.56 13.89
C CYS A 64 -4.81 6.31 15.21
N ASN A 65 -5.84 5.87 15.91
CA ASN A 65 -6.12 6.40 17.24
C ASN A 65 -5.02 5.96 18.20
N SER A 66 -4.65 6.83 19.12
CA SER A 66 -3.91 6.40 20.29
C SER A 66 -4.81 5.54 21.18
N ASN A 67 -4.22 4.62 21.93
CA ASN A 67 -4.96 3.77 22.84
C ASN A 67 -4.25 3.64 24.18
N TYR A 68 -4.97 3.12 25.17
CA TYR A 68 -4.46 3.01 26.53
C TYR A 68 -3.23 2.11 26.65
N TYR A 69 -3.19 1.04 25.86
CA TYR A 69 -2.13 0.05 25.92
C TYR A 69 -0.76 0.62 25.48
N TYR A 70 -0.74 1.35 24.35
CA TYR A 70 0.51 1.92 23.80
C TYR A 70 0.83 3.32 24.32
N ASP A 71 -0.20 4.12 24.65
CA ASP A 71 -0.07 5.57 24.85
C ASP A 71 -0.45 6.01 26.28
N GLY A 72 -0.75 5.04 27.16
CA GLY A 72 -1.13 5.30 28.56
C GLY A 72 -2.51 5.96 28.72
N SER A 73 -2.69 6.77 29.75
CA SER A 73 -4.00 7.30 30.18
C SER A 73 -4.72 8.23 29.21
N ASN A 74 -4.08 8.65 28.10
CA ASN A 74 -4.61 9.65 27.19
C ASN A 74 -4.90 9.08 25.81
N ALA A 75 -5.86 8.17 25.69
CA ALA A 75 -6.39 7.78 24.39
C ALA A 75 -6.95 9.02 23.69
N LYS A 76 -6.40 9.34 22.51
CA LYS A 76 -6.77 10.49 21.68
C LYS A 76 -7.21 10.04 20.31
N PRO A 77 -8.17 10.72 19.69
CA PRO A 77 -8.49 10.48 18.28
C PRO A 77 -7.27 10.76 17.40
N ALA A 78 -7.24 10.14 16.22
CA ALA A 78 -6.23 10.42 15.22
C ALA A 78 -6.22 11.92 14.86
N SER A 79 -5.04 12.50 14.72
CA SER A 79 -4.82 13.89 14.30
C SER A 79 -3.99 13.94 13.03
N LEU A 80 -4.09 15.04 12.28
CA LEU A 80 -3.30 15.25 11.07
C LEU A 80 -2.08 16.11 11.39
N ASP A 81 -1.20 15.58 12.22
CA ASP A 81 0.07 16.21 12.58
C ASP A 81 1.18 15.17 12.77
N LYS A 82 2.41 15.65 13.01
CA LYS A 82 3.57 14.77 13.22
C LYS A 82 3.50 13.92 14.49
N ASN A 83 2.62 14.26 15.45
CA ASN A 83 2.48 13.57 16.72
C ASN A 83 1.36 12.53 16.72
N SER A 84 0.75 12.31 15.56
CA SER A 84 -0.26 11.28 15.40
C SER A 84 0.31 9.89 15.71
N ALA A 85 -0.54 8.99 16.10
CA ALA A 85 -0.22 7.58 16.14
C ALA A 85 -0.25 7.01 14.74
N TYR A 86 0.68 6.12 14.42
CA TYR A 86 0.82 5.50 13.10
C TYR A 86 0.82 3.98 13.19
N SER A 87 0.34 3.34 12.11
CA SER A 87 0.45 1.88 11.92
C SER A 87 1.00 1.58 10.52
N LEU A 88 1.89 0.60 10.42
CA LEU A 88 2.38 0.01 9.19
C LEU A 88 1.61 -1.30 8.95
N ASP A 89 0.82 -1.36 7.88
CA ASP A 89 0.01 -2.54 7.53
C ASP A 89 -0.81 -3.10 8.71
N GLY A 90 -1.37 -2.19 9.52
CA GLY A 90 -2.13 -2.52 10.73
C GLY A 90 -1.29 -2.71 12.01
N SER A 91 0.02 -2.90 11.90
CA SER A 91 0.91 -3.02 13.07
C SER A 91 1.28 -1.65 13.64
N ARG A 92 1.04 -1.46 14.94
CA ARG A 92 1.34 -0.19 15.62
C ARG A 92 2.82 0.17 15.53
N LEU A 93 3.12 1.44 15.22
CA LEU A 93 4.45 2.01 15.28
C LEU A 93 4.70 2.63 16.65
N ILE A 94 5.76 2.18 17.32
CA ILE A 94 6.19 2.67 18.63
C ILE A 94 7.33 3.64 18.44
N LYS A 95 7.17 4.86 18.94
CA LYS A 95 8.19 5.92 18.84
C LYS A 95 9.39 5.57 19.73
N ILE A 96 10.57 5.58 19.13
CA ILE A 96 11.84 5.29 19.81
C ILE A 96 12.62 6.57 20.09
N SER A 97 12.70 7.48 19.12
CA SER A 97 13.45 8.72 19.26
C SER A 97 12.89 9.83 18.38
N GLU A 98 13.20 11.07 18.71
CA GLU A 98 12.90 12.25 17.89
C GLU A 98 14.09 13.21 17.91
N THR A 99 14.42 13.70 16.73
CA THR A 99 15.41 14.76 16.51
C THR A 99 14.75 15.95 15.80
N SER A 100 15.53 17.00 15.52
CA SER A 100 15.05 18.13 14.71
C SER A 100 14.74 17.77 13.24
N SER A 101 15.22 16.62 12.76
CA SER A 101 15.10 16.21 11.37
C SER A 101 14.19 15.01 11.14
N GLN A 102 14.02 14.13 12.13
CA GLN A 102 13.30 12.88 11.99
C GLN A 102 12.74 12.33 13.30
N ILE A 103 11.78 11.42 13.18
CA ILE A 103 11.26 10.59 14.26
C ILE A 103 11.50 9.14 13.87
N ASP A 104 12.14 8.37 14.75
CA ASP A 104 12.34 6.94 14.53
C ASP A 104 11.29 6.13 15.30
N TYR A 105 10.76 5.13 14.63
CA TYR A 105 9.78 4.17 15.16
C TYR A 105 10.26 2.74 14.95
N GLN A 106 9.65 1.84 15.69
CA GLN A 106 9.77 0.39 15.55
C GLN A 106 8.37 -0.24 15.56
N THR A 107 8.19 -1.35 14.86
CA THR A 107 6.97 -2.16 15.00
C THR A 107 7.00 -2.94 16.32
N GLU A 108 5.84 -3.26 16.89
CA GLU A 108 5.73 -3.95 18.19
C GLU A 108 6.49 -5.28 18.23
N HIS A 109 6.41 -6.06 17.17
CA HIS A 109 7.04 -7.39 17.11
C HIS A 109 8.37 -7.38 16.36
N GLY A 110 8.97 -6.20 16.13
CA GLY A 110 9.84 -6.24 15.14
C GLY A 110 11.16 -5.71 14.99
N ASN A 111 11.74 -6.29 14.03
CA ASN A 111 13.05 -6.04 13.47
C ASN A 111 13.01 -4.97 12.36
N VAL A 112 11.92 -4.19 12.27
CA VAL A 112 11.72 -3.20 11.21
C VAL A 112 11.90 -1.82 11.81
N LYS A 113 12.91 -1.09 11.31
CA LYS A 113 13.11 0.32 11.64
C LYS A 113 12.31 1.19 10.68
N VAL A 114 11.58 2.18 11.22
CA VAL A 114 10.80 3.14 10.45
C VAL A 114 11.26 4.55 10.81
N THR A 115 11.60 5.35 9.81
CA THR A 115 12.00 6.75 9.99
C THR A 115 10.99 7.68 9.34
N PHE A 116 10.45 8.64 10.08
CA PHE A 116 9.51 9.66 9.61
C PHE A 116 10.20 11.03 9.57
N TYR A 117 10.12 11.73 8.44
CA TYR A 117 10.86 12.96 8.20
C TYR A 117 10.05 14.25 8.48
N ALA A 118 8.90 14.16 9.14
CA ALA A 118 8.05 15.33 9.44
C ALA A 118 8.75 16.48 10.19
N PRO A 119 9.68 16.26 11.15
CA PRO A 119 10.39 17.36 11.78
C PRO A 119 11.19 18.24 10.80
N SER A 120 11.64 17.66 9.69
CA SER A 120 12.30 18.42 8.59
C SER A 120 11.31 19.05 7.60
N GLY A 121 10.00 18.99 7.87
CA GLY A 121 8.96 19.49 6.98
C GLY A 121 8.58 18.56 5.83
N LYS A 122 9.03 17.31 5.86
CA LYS A 122 8.75 16.31 4.81
C LYS A 122 7.95 15.16 5.38
N TYR A 123 6.72 15.00 4.91
CA TYR A 123 5.79 14.02 5.45
C TYR A 123 5.80 12.73 4.64
N TYR A 124 6.86 11.91 4.82
CA TYR A 124 7.00 10.57 4.27
C TYR A 124 7.84 9.70 5.22
N PHE A 125 7.79 8.37 4.99
CA PHE A 125 8.48 7.38 5.81
C PHE A 125 9.45 6.55 4.98
N ASP A 126 10.59 6.19 5.57
CA ASP A 126 11.45 5.12 5.11
C ASP A 126 11.38 3.95 6.09
N VAL A 127 11.22 2.75 5.56
CA VAL A 127 11.17 1.48 6.31
C VAL A 127 12.36 0.63 5.91
N TRP A 128 13.12 0.20 6.90
CA TRP A 128 14.34 -0.60 6.73
C TRP A 128 14.11 -2.00 7.24
N TYR A 129 14.33 -2.99 6.39
CA TYR A 129 14.19 -4.39 6.70
C TYR A 129 15.56 -5.06 6.95
N PRO A 130 15.62 -6.16 7.72
CA PRO A 130 16.88 -6.86 8.05
C PRO A 130 17.62 -7.42 6.84
N ASP A 131 16.92 -7.72 5.76
CA ASP A 131 17.47 -8.21 4.49
C ASP A 131 18.13 -7.11 3.63
N GLY A 132 18.19 -5.88 4.15
CA GLY A 132 18.75 -4.72 3.45
C GLY A 132 17.75 -4.02 2.51
N LYS A 133 16.53 -4.51 2.42
CA LYS A 133 15.46 -3.86 1.66
C LYS A 133 15.04 -2.55 2.33
N LYS A 134 14.91 -1.50 1.52
CA LYS A 134 14.37 -0.20 1.91
C LYS A 134 13.06 0.04 1.19
N VAL A 135 12.03 0.45 1.93
CA VAL A 135 10.72 0.82 1.39
C VAL A 135 10.42 2.27 1.78
N THR A 136 10.02 3.09 0.80
CA THR A 136 9.55 4.45 1.03
C THR A 136 8.03 4.50 0.92
N LEU A 137 7.36 5.11 1.92
CA LEU A 137 5.91 5.29 1.97
C LEU A 137 5.56 6.77 2.03
N GLY A 138 4.64 7.20 1.17
CA GLY A 138 4.35 8.61 0.91
C GLY A 138 5.39 9.23 -0.03
N TYR A 139 5.20 10.49 -0.35
CA TYR A 139 6.07 11.23 -1.26
C TYR A 139 6.94 12.22 -0.49
N SER A 140 8.23 12.29 -0.80
CA SER A 140 9.17 13.25 -0.20
C SER A 140 8.81 14.72 -0.49
N THR A 141 7.89 14.95 -1.42
CA THR A 141 7.31 16.25 -1.75
C THR A 141 6.13 16.64 -0.85
N ASN A 142 5.61 15.72 -0.03
CA ASN A 142 4.55 16.03 0.91
C ASN A 142 5.07 17.00 1.99
N THR A 143 4.39 18.12 2.16
CA THR A 143 4.72 19.16 3.14
C THR A 143 3.74 19.21 4.32
N SER A 144 2.77 18.31 4.35
CA SER A 144 1.75 18.21 5.41
C SER A 144 1.38 16.76 5.68
N ALA A 145 0.83 16.52 6.87
CA ALA A 145 0.37 15.20 7.28
C ALA A 145 -0.74 14.68 6.37
N GLN A 146 -0.66 13.39 6.06
CA GLN A 146 -1.64 12.64 5.27
C GLN A 146 -2.36 11.62 6.16
N ILE A 147 -3.56 11.20 5.76
CA ILE A 147 -4.28 10.10 6.42
C ILE A 147 -3.55 8.78 6.17
N THR A 148 -3.09 8.59 4.92
CA THR A 148 -2.41 7.38 4.47
C THR A 148 -1.17 7.73 3.68
N TYR A 149 -0.13 6.97 3.86
CA TYR A 149 1.14 7.03 3.14
C TYR A 149 1.33 5.71 2.41
N PRO A 150 0.93 5.61 1.13
CA PRO A 150 1.09 4.38 0.36
C PRO A 150 2.57 4.14 0.03
N ILE A 151 2.92 2.89 -0.24
CA ILE A 151 4.24 2.53 -0.75
C ILE A 151 4.49 3.24 -2.08
N THR A 152 5.58 3.97 -2.19
CA THR A 152 5.96 4.68 -3.43
C THR A 152 7.20 4.09 -4.07
N LYS A 153 8.06 3.46 -3.27
CA LYS A 153 9.27 2.82 -3.76
C LYS A 153 9.71 1.68 -2.86
N SER A 154 10.23 0.61 -3.46
CA SER A 154 10.99 -0.44 -2.78
C SER A 154 12.32 -0.63 -3.49
N VAL A 155 13.40 -0.77 -2.73
CA VAL A 155 14.75 -1.06 -3.25
C VAL A 155 15.36 -2.15 -2.40
N ASP A 156 15.89 -3.19 -3.03
CA ASP A 156 16.59 -4.26 -2.32
C ASP A 156 18.07 -3.91 -2.09
N ALA A 157 18.80 -4.81 -1.44
CA ALA A 157 20.21 -4.63 -1.14
C ALA A 157 21.12 -4.59 -2.40
N PHE A 158 20.61 -5.03 -3.55
CA PHE A 158 21.34 -5.05 -4.82
C PHE A 158 21.02 -3.86 -5.72
N GLY A 159 20.08 -2.99 -5.31
CA GLY A 159 19.64 -1.83 -6.06
C GLY A 159 18.54 -2.12 -7.08
N ASP A 160 17.94 -3.32 -7.03
CA ASP A 160 16.76 -3.64 -7.80
C ASP A 160 15.57 -2.86 -7.22
N TYR A 161 14.70 -2.31 -8.06
CA TYR A 161 13.67 -1.36 -7.62
C TYR A 161 12.26 -1.76 -8.05
N ILE A 162 11.29 -1.29 -7.25
CA ILE A 162 9.87 -1.27 -7.59
C ILE A 162 9.36 0.14 -7.29
N ASP A 163 8.87 0.84 -8.31
CA ASP A 163 8.28 2.18 -8.19
C ASP A 163 6.76 2.10 -8.34
N PHE A 164 6.03 2.81 -7.47
CA PHE A 164 4.58 2.84 -7.44
C PHE A 164 4.08 4.26 -7.71
N THR A 165 3.14 4.38 -8.63
CA THR A 165 2.49 5.64 -8.98
C THR A 165 1.02 5.59 -8.61
N TYR A 166 0.51 6.70 -8.03
CA TYR A 166 -0.87 6.80 -7.57
C TYR A 166 -1.56 8.03 -8.13
N LEU A 167 -2.85 7.89 -8.36
CA LEU A 167 -3.79 9.00 -8.45
C LEU A 167 -4.33 9.26 -7.04
N LEU A 168 -4.21 10.49 -6.55
CA LEU A 168 -4.88 10.95 -5.34
C LEU A 168 -6.19 11.64 -5.73
N ASP A 169 -7.31 11.11 -5.28
CA ASP A 169 -8.63 11.70 -5.47
C ASP A 169 -9.43 11.64 -4.16
N ASN A 170 -9.91 12.80 -3.69
CA ASN A 170 -10.68 12.92 -2.45
C ASN A 170 -10.03 12.25 -1.23
N ASN A 171 -8.73 12.40 -1.06
CA ASN A 171 -7.88 11.79 -0.01
C ASN A 171 -7.78 10.24 -0.07
N VAL A 172 -8.18 9.62 -1.18
CA VAL A 172 -7.98 8.19 -1.45
C VAL A 172 -6.91 8.02 -2.53
N TYR A 173 -5.95 7.14 -2.28
CA TYR A 173 -4.89 6.80 -3.23
C TYR A 173 -5.29 5.59 -4.06
N TYR A 174 -5.28 5.75 -5.39
CA TYR A 174 -5.53 4.70 -6.38
C TYR A 174 -4.22 4.40 -7.11
N VAL A 175 -3.67 3.18 -6.95
CA VAL A 175 -2.47 2.78 -7.68
C VAL A 175 -2.77 2.79 -9.18
N THR A 176 -1.96 3.50 -9.97
CA THR A 176 -2.16 3.60 -11.43
C THR A 176 -1.12 2.82 -12.20
N GLU A 177 0.11 2.76 -11.70
CA GLU A 177 1.19 2.04 -12.35
C GLU A 177 2.20 1.55 -11.32
N ILE A 178 2.73 0.35 -11.55
CA ILE A 178 3.87 -0.21 -10.83
C ILE A 178 4.91 -0.59 -11.87
N LYS A 179 6.13 -0.07 -11.72
CA LYS A 179 7.29 -0.41 -12.56
C LYS A 179 8.35 -1.07 -11.70
N TYR A 180 9.05 -2.06 -12.26
CA TYR A 180 10.13 -2.71 -11.55
C TYR A 180 11.28 -3.07 -12.49
N GLY A 181 12.48 -3.07 -11.96
CA GLY A 181 13.68 -3.30 -12.76
C GLY A 181 14.96 -3.25 -11.93
N SER A 182 16.09 -3.18 -12.60
CA SER A 182 17.44 -3.08 -12.03
C SER A 182 18.23 -2.01 -12.75
N ASN A 183 18.87 -1.12 -12.00
CA ASN A 183 19.64 0.00 -12.56
C ASN A 183 18.80 0.81 -13.58
N SER A 184 19.22 0.81 -14.86
CA SER A 184 18.53 1.52 -15.95
C SER A 184 17.60 0.60 -16.76
N THR A 185 17.45 -0.69 -16.38
CA THR A 185 16.66 -1.66 -17.13
C THR A 185 15.34 -1.92 -16.43
N GLN A 186 14.23 -1.60 -17.09
CA GLN A 186 12.90 -1.97 -16.63
C GLN A 186 12.57 -3.37 -17.10
N TYR A 187 12.14 -4.25 -16.17
CA TYR A 187 11.77 -5.64 -16.48
C TYR A 187 10.28 -5.78 -16.77
N GLY A 188 9.46 -5.04 -16.04
CA GLY A 188 8.03 -5.11 -16.24
C GLY A 188 7.29 -3.90 -15.69
N ALA A 189 6.00 -3.86 -16.03
CA ALA A 189 5.05 -2.90 -15.52
C ALA A 189 3.68 -3.53 -15.29
N VAL A 190 2.94 -2.99 -14.34
CA VAL A 190 1.53 -3.30 -14.10
C VAL A 190 0.75 -1.99 -14.12
N LYS A 191 -0.30 -1.91 -14.93
CA LYS A 191 -1.14 -0.72 -15.06
C LYS A 191 -2.56 -1.01 -14.61
N PHE A 192 -3.13 -0.07 -13.88
CA PHE A 192 -4.47 -0.16 -13.29
C PHE A 192 -5.36 0.88 -13.92
N THR A 193 -6.54 0.46 -14.39
CA THR A 193 -7.55 1.35 -14.95
C THR A 193 -8.77 1.35 -14.04
N TYR A 194 -9.32 2.53 -13.81
CA TYR A 194 -10.47 2.74 -12.93
C TYR A 194 -11.63 3.33 -13.71
N GLN A 195 -12.83 3.01 -13.28
CA GLN A 195 -14.08 3.63 -13.70
C GLN A 195 -14.74 4.36 -12.53
N THR A 196 -15.67 5.24 -12.82
CA THR A 196 -16.50 5.88 -11.79
C THR A 196 -17.43 4.83 -11.18
N ARG A 197 -17.59 4.87 -9.85
CA ARG A 197 -18.52 3.99 -9.14
C ARG A 197 -19.83 4.70 -8.83
N SER A 198 -20.93 3.97 -8.84
CA SER A 198 -22.26 4.47 -8.50
C SER A 198 -22.54 4.46 -6.99
N ASP A 199 -21.88 3.56 -6.26
CA ASP A 199 -22.03 3.32 -4.82
C ASP A 199 -20.94 4.02 -4.00
N VAL A 200 -20.71 5.29 -4.29
CA VAL A 200 -19.68 6.12 -3.64
C VAL A 200 -19.82 6.11 -2.13
N GLN A 201 -18.73 5.75 -1.43
CA GLN A 201 -18.69 5.79 0.02
C GLN A 201 -17.89 7.01 0.50
N SER A 202 -18.36 7.61 1.57
CA SER A 202 -17.73 8.76 2.20
C SER A 202 -17.54 8.51 3.69
N SER A 203 -16.38 8.86 4.21
CA SER A 203 -16.06 8.79 5.63
C SER A 203 -15.22 9.99 6.04
N TYR A 204 -15.16 10.26 7.36
CA TYR A 204 -14.30 11.32 7.88
C TYR A 204 -13.24 10.70 8.81
N ILE A 205 -11.99 10.99 8.54
CA ILE A 205 -10.85 10.60 9.38
C ILE A 205 -10.09 11.86 9.78
N ALA A 206 -9.93 12.08 11.08
CA ALA A 206 -9.28 13.27 11.63
C ALA A 206 -9.86 14.59 11.05
N GLY A 207 -11.18 14.66 10.87
CA GLY A 207 -11.88 15.82 10.31
C GLY A 207 -11.74 16.00 8.79
N ARG A 208 -11.03 15.14 8.08
CA ARG A 208 -10.84 15.19 6.63
C ARG A 208 -11.77 14.19 5.93
N LEU A 209 -12.50 14.66 4.92
CA LEU A 209 -13.36 13.82 4.10
C LEU A 209 -12.50 12.87 3.26
N MET A 210 -12.80 11.59 3.31
CA MET A 210 -12.36 10.57 2.36
C MET A 210 -13.55 10.12 1.52
N LYS A 211 -13.40 10.12 0.19
CA LYS A 211 -14.47 9.71 -0.71
C LYS A 211 -13.94 8.70 -1.73
N ASP A 212 -14.34 7.44 -1.58
CA ASP A 212 -14.02 6.40 -2.55
C ASP A 212 -14.96 6.50 -3.75
N SER A 213 -14.46 7.12 -4.82
CA SER A 213 -15.23 7.50 -6.02
C SER A 213 -14.92 6.64 -7.24
N LYS A 214 -13.91 5.74 -7.15
CA LYS A 214 -13.43 4.96 -8.29
C LYS A 214 -13.45 3.47 -7.99
N LEU A 215 -13.69 2.68 -9.05
CA LEU A 215 -13.76 1.24 -9.01
C LEU A 215 -12.77 0.68 -10.04
N LEU A 216 -11.94 -0.27 -9.63
CA LEU A 216 -10.96 -0.91 -10.50
C LEU A 216 -11.68 -1.66 -11.63
N SER A 217 -11.38 -1.35 -12.86
CA SER A 217 -12.01 -2.00 -14.03
C SER A 217 -11.06 -2.93 -14.79
N LYS A 218 -9.75 -2.65 -14.75
CA LYS A 218 -8.78 -3.44 -15.49
C LYS A 218 -7.39 -3.41 -14.87
N ILE A 219 -6.67 -4.53 -14.96
CA ILE A 219 -5.24 -4.64 -14.67
C ILE A 219 -4.55 -5.20 -15.92
N ASP A 220 -3.57 -4.49 -16.44
CA ASP A 220 -2.73 -4.92 -17.54
C ASP A 220 -1.31 -5.16 -17.06
N THR A 221 -0.71 -6.29 -17.41
CA THR A 221 0.70 -6.61 -17.09
C THR A 221 1.55 -6.59 -18.35
N TYR A 222 2.77 -6.09 -18.23
CA TYR A 222 3.66 -5.87 -19.36
C TYR A 222 5.06 -6.42 -19.10
N TYR A 223 5.67 -6.97 -20.14
CA TYR A 223 7.12 -7.10 -20.22
C TYR A 223 7.71 -5.75 -20.63
N GLN A 224 8.70 -5.28 -19.89
CA GLN A 224 9.19 -3.91 -19.94
C GLN A 224 8.02 -2.92 -19.79
N SER A 225 7.80 -2.00 -20.69
CA SER A 225 6.69 -1.04 -20.62
C SER A 225 5.68 -1.14 -21.77
N SER A 226 5.93 -1.99 -22.74
CA SER A 226 5.22 -1.97 -24.03
C SER A 226 4.61 -3.31 -24.47
N MET A 227 5.21 -4.44 -24.14
CA MET A 227 4.69 -5.74 -24.56
C MET A 227 3.65 -6.23 -23.53
N LEU A 228 2.38 -6.19 -23.90
CA LEU A 228 1.27 -6.70 -23.07
C LEU A 228 1.40 -8.22 -22.90
N LEU A 229 1.35 -8.67 -21.65
CA LEU A 229 1.39 -10.10 -21.27
C LEU A 229 0.01 -10.62 -20.94
N SER A 230 -0.69 -9.95 -20.04
CA SER A 230 -2.00 -10.37 -19.55
C SER A 230 -2.90 -9.18 -19.25
N THR A 231 -4.21 -9.39 -19.37
CA THR A 231 -5.25 -8.43 -18.98
C THR A 231 -6.24 -9.12 -18.07
N TYR A 232 -6.50 -8.52 -16.91
CA TYR A 232 -7.56 -8.90 -15.98
C TYR A 232 -8.65 -7.84 -16.06
N THR A 233 -9.86 -8.24 -16.45
CA THR A 233 -11.01 -7.35 -16.53
C THR A 233 -11.99 -7.66 -15.40
N LEU A 234 -12.41 -6.65 -14.67
CA LEU A 234 -13.38 -6.75 -13.58
C LEU A 234 -14.72 -6.20 -14.07
N SER A 235 -15.78 -6.98 -13.87
CA SER A 235 -17.17 -6.61 -14.17
C SER A 235 -17.98 -6.66 -12.88
N TYR A 236 -18.90 -5.69 -12.71
CA TYR A 236 -19.67 -5.47 -11.49
C TYR A 236 -21.17 -5.43 -11.79
#